data_7e535b8e7fd0e4a79e64826fc6904753
#
_entry.id   7e535b8e7fd0e4a79e64826fc6904753
#
_cell.length_a   1.000
_cell.length_b   1.000
_cell.length_c   1.000
_cell.angle_alpha   90.00
_cell.angle_beta   90.00
_cell.angle_gamma   90.00
#
_symmetry.space_group_name_H-M   'P 1'
#
loop_
_entity.id
_entity.type
_entity.pdbx_description
1 polymer ?
#
loop_
_entity_poly.entity_id
_entity_poly.type
_entity_poly.pdbx_seq_one_letter_code
_entity_poly.pdbx_strand_id
1 'polypeptide(L)' 'MQLPSFETEGTASITSNPDGAEIFVDSVGHGHTPTLLKLKPGKHQVQIVLQGYKDWLMDLEVKADSIVNVTAKLEK' A
#
# COMPACT_ATOMS: atom_id res chain seq x y z
N MET A 1 26.16 16.66 -13.90
CA MET A 1 24.73 16.82 -14.16
C MET A 1 23.97 15.70 -13.53
N GLN A 2 22.93 16.06 -12.83
CA GLN A 2 22.08 15.08 -12.19
C GLN A 2 21.16 14.48 -13.23
N LEU A 3 21.23 13.19 -13.40
CA LEU A 3 20.27 12.53 -14.25
C LEU A 3 18.91 12.50 -13.58
N PRO A 4 17.86 12.62 -14.36
CA PRO A 4 16.55 12.43 -13.77
C PRO A 4 16.52 11.07 -13.11
N SER A 5 15.87 11.04 -12.00
CA SER A 5 15.76 9.80 -11.27
C SER A 5 14.94 8.82 -12.08
N PHE A 6 15.58 7.74 -12.46
CA PHE A 6 14.86 6.63 -13.06
C PHE A 6 14.57 5.61 -11.98
N GLU A 7 14.14 6.12 -10.86
CA GLU A 7 13.76 5.21 -9.80
C GLU A 7 12.66 4.32 -10.34
N THR A 8 12.99 3.07 -10.47
CA THR A 8 12.00 2.10 -10.86
C THR A 8 11.11 1.86 -9.65
N GLU A 9 9.85 2.08 -9.84
CA GLU A 9 8.90 1.86 -8.75
C GLU A 9 8.73 0.38 -8.49
N GLY A 10 8.41 0.06 -7.26
CA GLY A 10 7.95 -1.27 -6.91
C GLY A 10 6.44 -1.32 -6.97
N THR A 11 5.90 -2.51 -6.95
CA THR A 11 4.46 -2.72 -6.99
C THR A 11 4.00 -3.33 -5.68
N ALA A 12 2.95 -2.76 -5.10
CA ALA A 12 2.33 -3.31 -3.91
C ALA A 12 0.96 -3.85 -4.29
N SER A 13 0.77 -5.13 -4.08
CA SER A 13 -0.53 -5.78 -4.29
C SER A 13 -1.23 -5.79 -2.95
N ILE A 14 -2.27 -4.98 -2.83
CA ILE A 14 -2.93 -4.78 -1.54
C ILE A 14 -4.32 -5.39 -1.57
N THR A 15 -4.54 -6.32 -0.67
CA THR A 15 -5.82 -6.99 -0.52
C THR A 15 -6.26 -6.91 0.93
N SER A 16 -7.53 -7.07 1.16
CA SER A 16 -8.05 -7.12 2.51
C SER A 16 -9.20 -8.10 2.60
N ASN A 17 -9.49 -8.52 3.80
CA ASN A 17 -10.65 -9.34 4.09
C ASN A 17 -11.38 -8.69 5.27
N PRO A 18 -12.59 -8.15 5.03
CA PRO A 18 -13.33 -8.10 3.77
C PRO A 18 -12.75 -7.11 2.77
N ASP A 19 -13.15 -7.28 1.50
CA ASP A 19 -12.76 -6.37 0.42
C ASP A 19 -13.41 -5.00 0.57
N GLY A 20 -12.92 -4.06 -0.23
CA GLY A 20 -13.56 -2.76 -0.33
C GLY A 20 -13.10 -1.78 0.72
N ALA A 21 -12.03 -2.09 1.41
CA ALA A 21 -11.47 -1.18 2.39
C ALA A 21 -10.68 -0.07 1.72
N GLU A 22 -10.73 1.11 2.29
CA GLU A 22 -10.02 2.26 1.78
C GLU A 22 -8.54 2.15 2.13
N ILE A 23 -7.69 2.53 1.18
CA ILE A 23 -6.25 2.41 1.34
C ILE A 23 -5.62 3.78 1.42
N PHE A 24 -4.80 3.97 2.45
CA PHE A 24 -3.98 5.18 2.57
C PHE A 24 -2.52 4.75 2.63
N VAL A 25 -1.69 5.40 1.82
CA VAL A 25 -0.24 5.20 1.87
C VAL A 25 0.37 6.54 2.18
N ASP A 26 1.12 6.60 3.27
CA ASP A 26 1.72 7.86 3.74
C ASP A 26 0.67 8.95 3.87
N SER A 27 -0.51 8.59 4.33
CA SER A 27 -1.65 9.48 4.56
C SER A 27 -2.32 9.98 3.28
N VAL A 28 -1.98 9.38 2.14
CA VAL A 28 -2.60 9.74 0.86
C VAL A 28 -3.52 8.61 0.42
N GLY A 29 -4.75 8.96 0.07
CA GLY A 29 -5.72 7.96 -0.36
C GLY A 29 -5.38 7.39 -1.72
N HIS A 30 -5.51 6.08 -1.85
CA HIS A 30 -5.18 5.35 -3.07
C HIS A 30 -6.29 4.42 -3.55
N GLY A 31 -7.51 4.66 -3.13
CA GLY A 31 -8.63 3.85 -3.58
C GLY A 31 -8.97 2.75 -2.57
N HIS A 32 -9.43 1.64 -3.10
CA HIS A 32 -9.99 0.57 -2.25
C HIS A 32 -9.37 -0.78 -2.62
N THR A 33 -9.38 -1.69 -1.66
CA THR A 33 -8.90 -3.05 -1.90
C THR A 33 -9.91 -3.83 -2.75
N PRO A 34 -9.44 -4.78 -3.57
CA PRO A 34 -8.04 -5.04 -3.87
C PRO A 34 -7.50 -4.07 -4.92
N THR A 35 -6.21 -3.80 -4.86
CA THR A 35 -5.61 -2.91 -5.83
C THR A 35 -4.12 -3.18 -5.97
N LEU A 36 -3.58 -2.73 -7.08
CA LEU A 36 -2.14 -2.71 -7.31
C LEU A 36 -1.70 -1.26 -7.30
N LEU A 37 -0.70 -0.96 -6.51
CA LEU A 37 -0.15 0.37 -6.41
C LEU A 37 1.31 0.37 -6.82
N LYS A 38 1.72 1.40 -7.52
CA LYS A 38 3.13 1.61 -7.79
C LYS A 38 3.65 2.65 -6.83
N LEU A 39 4.68 2.29 -6.10
CA LEU A 39 5.23 3.13 -5.05
C LEU A 39 6.71 3.28 -5.25
N LYS A 40 7.23 4.41 -4.84
CA LYS A 40 8.66 4.64 -4.87
C LYS A 40 9.36 3.68 -3.90
N PRO A 41 10.58 3.27 -4.20
CA PRO A 41 11.31 2.43 -3.26
C PRO A 41 11.49 3.13 -1.92
N GLY A 42 11.44 2.36 -0.86
CA GLY A 42 11.62 2.88 0.49
C GLY A 42 10.51 2.42 1.40
N LYS A 43 10.47 3.03 2.57
CA LYS A 43 9.47 2.67 3.57
C LYS A 43 8.23 3.53 3.40
N HIS A 44 7.09 2.89 3.51
CA HIS A 44 5.80 3.55 3.42
C HIS A 44 4.92 3.06 4.55
N GLN A 45 4.07 3.93 5.04
CA GLN A 45 3.08 3.54 6.03
C GLN A 45 1.77 3.28 5.32
N VAL A 46 1.25 2.08 5.50
CA VAL A 46 -0.01 1.68 4.86
C VAL A 46 -1.09 1.62 5.93
N GLN A 47 -2.21 2.24 5.64
CA GLN A 47 -3.37 2.20 6.51
C GLN A 47 -4.56 1.69 5.70
N ILE A 48 -5.23 0.70 6.23
CA ILE A 48 -6.41 0.13 5.60
C ILE A 48 -7.60 0.39 6.51
N VAL A 49 -8.62 1.03 5.97
CA VAL A 49 -9.76 1.48 6.76
C VAL A 49 -11.05 0.95 6.16
N LEU A 50 -11.86 0.33 6.98
CA LEU A 50 -13.18 -0.12 6.56
C LEU A 50 -14.16 0.18 7.69
N GLN A 51 -15.27 0.80 7.33
CA GLN A 51 -16.28 1.18 8.31
C GLN A 51 -16.75 -0.06 9.08
N GLY A 52 -16.78 0.04 10.39
CA GLY A 52 -17.19 -1.06 11.24
C GLY A 52 -16.04 -1.98 11.64
N TYR A 53 -14.84 -1.69 11.16
CA TYR A 53 -13.65 -2.49 11.47
C TYR A 53 -12.59 -1.59 12.06
N LYS A 54 -11.66 -2.20 12.77
CA LYS A 54 -10.51 -1.46 13.29
C LYS A 54 -9.56 -1.12 12.16
N ASP A 55 -8.93 0.04 12.25
CA ASP A 55 -7.93 0.44 11.28
C ASP A 55 -6.77 -0.55 11.31
N TRP A 56 -6.23 -0.83 10.14
CA TRP A 56 -5.11 -1.75 10.01
C TRP A 56 -3.91 -0.95 9.53
N LEU A 57 -2.84 -1.01 10.29
CA LEU A 57 -1.63 -0.23 10.01
C LEU A 57 -0.46 -1.15 9.81
N MET A 58 0.39 -0.79 8.87
CA MET A 58 1.58 -1.58 8.57
C MET A 58 2.64 -0.68 7.96
N ASP A 59 3.89 -0.94 8.34
CA ASP A 59 5.02 -0.34 7.65
C ASP A 59 5.43 -1.29 6.54
N LEU A 60 5.55 -0.74 5.34
CA LEU A 60 5.83 -1.51 4.15
C LEU A 60 7.13 -1.02 3.55
N GLU A 61 8.02 -1.94 3.25
CA GLU A 61 9.22 -1.60 2.52
C GLU A 61 9.07 -2.03 1.07
N VAL A 62 9.20 -1.08 0.17
CA VAL A 62 9.06 -1.32 -1.26
C VAL A 62 10.45 -1.30 -1.88
N LYS A 63 10.74 -2.29 -2.70
CA LYS A 63 12.00 -2.35 -3.44
C LYS A 63 11.71 -2.16 -4.92
N ALA A 64 12.67 -1.55 -5.60
CA ALA A 64 12.54 -1.32 -7.04
C ALA A 64 12.37 -2.65 -7.77
N ASP A 65 11.52 -2.64 -8.78
CA ASP A 65 11.25 -3.80 -9.64
C ASP A 65 10.74 -5.02 -8.90
N SER A 66 10.21 -4.82 -7.70
CA SER A 66 9.71 -5.94 -6.90
C SER A 66 8.22 -5.82 -6.69
N ILE A 67 7.61 -6.95 -6.41
CA ILE A 67 6.19 -7.00 -6.05
C ILE A 67 6.10 -7.41 -4.60
N VAL A 68 5.38 -6.61 -3.81
CA VAL A 68 5.11 -6.89 -2.43
C VAL A 68 3.63 -7.20 -2.29
N ASN A 69 3.31 -8.28 -1.61
CA ASN A 69 1.91 -8.62 -1.35
C ASN A 69 1.55 -8.21 0.06
N VAL A 70 0.48 -7.43 0.17
CA VAL A 70 -0.04 -7.01 1.45
C VAL A 70 -1.44 -7.57 1.60
N THR A 71 -1.64 -8.35 2.64
CA THR A 71 -2.95 -8.90 2.94
C THR A 71 -3.37 -8.41 4.31
N ALA A 72 -4.44 -7.64 4.36
CA ALA A 72 -4.94 -7.08 5.60
C ALA A 72 -6.15 -7.87 6.06
N LYS A 73 -6.02 -8.51 7.21
CA LYS A 73 -7.16 -9.18 7.81
C LYS A 73 -7.76 -8.22 8.83
N LEU A 74 -8.90 -7.65 8.46
CA LEU A 74 -9.53 -6.63 9.28
C LEU A 74 -10.34 -7.26 10.40
N GLU A 75 -10.34 -6.58 11.55
CA GLU A 75 -11.07 -7.05 12.73
C GLU A 75 -12.04 -6.00 13.18
N LYS A 76 -13.16 -6.47 13.67
CA LYS A 76 -14.19 -5.57 14.24
C LYS A 76 -13.84 -5.11 15.63
#